data_1fdec995dbeeff2a37a4435ce24555b5
#
_entry.id   1fdec995dbeeff2a37a4435ce24555b5
#
_cell.length_a   1.000
_cell.length_b   1.000
_cell.length_c   1.000
_cell.angle_alpha   90.00
_cell.angle_beta   90.00
_cell.angle_gamma   90.00
#
_symmetry.space_group_name_H-M   'P 1'
#
loop_
_entity.id
_entity.type
_entity.pdbx_description
1 polymer ?
#
loop_
_entity_poly.entity_id
_entity_poly.type
_entity_poly.pdbx_seq_one_letter_code
_entity_poly.pdbx_strand_id
1 'polypeptide(L)'
;MKPNLITKITLCGLLLNGIYANAQQTTLEVNTSKTITKIQPTMYGVFFEDINFAADGGLYAEMVKNRSFEFDTPLMGWAQPNSDRHSFNKQSGIATTIKVKENKTNPNFCRVLINDDKGFEIINEGFRGMGIKKDAKYNLSLKAANPSG
;
A
#
# COMPACT_ATOMS: atom_id res chain seq x y z
N MET A 1 11.84 55.18 29.30
CA MET A 1 11.35 56.33 28.54
C MET A 1 10.03 55.96 27.90
N LYS A 2 8.98 56.76 28.15
CA LYS A 2 7.69 56.52 27.48
C LYS A 2 7.75 57.19 26.08
N PRO A 3 7.34 56.46 25.01
CA PRO A 3 7.33 57.06 23.68
C PRO A 3 6.35 58.24 23.64
N ASN A 4 6.78 59.37 23.05
CA ASN A 4 5.96 60.54 22.93
C ASN A 4 4.89 60.39 21.84
N LEU A 5 3.92 61.28 21.81
CA LEU A 5 2.76 61.19 20.91
C LEU A 5 3.15 61.14 19.44
N ILE A 6 4.19 61.88 19.05
CA ILE A 6 4.70 61.91 17.67
C ILE A 6 5.21 60.54 17.25
N THR A 7 5.95 59.84 18.09
CA THR A 7 6.48 58.49 17.81
C THR A 7 5.31 57.47 17.63
N LYS A 8 4.24 57.63 18.36
CA LYS A 8 3.07 56.75 18.24
C LYS A 8 2.29 57.02 16.94
N ILE A 9 2.16 58.27 16.54
CA ILE A 9 1.50 58.63 15.28
C ILE A 9 2.28 58.17 14.07
N THR A 10 3.60 58.32 14.09
CA THR A 10 4.49 57.85 13.00
C THR A 10 4.45 56.32 12.87
N LEU A 11 4.44 55.60 13.98
CA LEU A 11 4.36 54.12 13.97
C LEU A 11 2.99 53.65 13.45
N CYS A 12 1.89 54.31 13.82
CA CYS A 12 0.56 54.00 13.28
C CYS A 12 0.45 54.30 11.78
N GLY A 13 1.04 55.39 11.30
CA GLY A 13 1.07 55.75 9.88
C GLY A 13 1.86 54.72 9.02
N LEU A 14 2.96 54.19 9.55
CA LEU A 14 3.77 53.13 8.89
C LEU A 14 3.02 51.78 8.83
N LEU A 15 2.25 51.43 9.85
CA LEU A 15 1.45 50.21 9.88
C LEU A 15 0.24 50.26 8.92
N LEU A 16 -0.32 51.42 8.66
CA LEU A 16 -1.46 51.60 7.75
C LEU A 16 -1.06 51.52 6.26
N ASN A 17 0.20 51.85 5.90
CA ASN A 17 0.66 51.74 4.53
C ASN A 17 0.98 50.28 4.08
N GLY A 18 1.04 49.36 5.01
CA GLY A 18 1.27 47.92 4.70
C GLY A 18 0.04 47.14 4.23
N ILE A 19 -1.16 47.78 4.21
CA ILE A 19 -2.41 47.05 3.94
C ILE A 19 -2.80 47.03 2.44
N TYR A 20 -2.11 47.81 1.61
CA TYR A 20 -2.39 47.82 0.16
C TYR A 20 -1.43 46.90 -0.61
N ALA A 21 -1.30 45.64 -0.21
CA ALA A 21 -0.73 44.63 -1.06
C ALA A 21 -1.79 44.27 -2.13
N ASN A 22 -1.78 44.96 -3.25
CA ASN A 22 -2.53 44.54 -4.42
C ASN A 22 -1.92 43.23 -4.90
N ALA A 23 -2.56 42.08 -4.62
CA ALA A 23 -2.23 40.84 -5.24
C ALA A 23 -2.45 41.01 -6.76
N GLN A 24 -1.37 40.94 -7.53
CA GLN A 24 -1.45 41.00 -8.97
C GLN A 24 -2.20 39.76 -9.45
N GLN A 25 -3.43 39.95 -9.91
CA GLN A 25 -4.22 38.85 -10.48
C GLN A 25 -3.66 38.55 -11.87
N THR A 26 -2.96 37.41 -11.99
CA THR A 26 -2.52 36.92 -13.28
C THR A 26 -3.65 36.14 -13.92
N THR A 27 -4.12 36.59 -15.08
CA THR A 27 -5.16 35.89 -15.85
C THR A 27 -4.47 35.11 -16.97
N LEU A 28 -4.74 33.81 -17.02
CA LEU A 28 -4.33 32.95 -18.13
C LEU A 28 -5.54 32.78 -19.07
N GLU A 29 -5.44 33.29 -20.29
CA GLU A 29 -6.45 33.10 -21.32
C GLU A 29 -6.06 31.94 -22.24
N VAL A 30 -6.92 30.92 -22.28
CA VAL A 30 -6.73 29.73 -23.13
C VAL A 30 -7.74 29.75 -24.27
N ASN A 31 -7.28 29.99 -25.48
CA ASN A 31 -8.11 29.94 -26.69
C ASN A 31 -8.12 28.49 -27.26
N THR A 32 -9.16 27.75 -26.92
CA THR A 32 -9.33 26.35 -27.33
C THR A 32 -9.74 26.18 -28.81
N SER A 33 -10.15 27.27 -29.46
CA SER A 33 -10.55 27.24 -30.88
C SER A 33 -9.36 27.31 -31.84
N LYS A 34 -8.18 27.67 -31.33
CA LYS A 34 -6.95 27.77 -32.10
C LYS A 34 -5.95 26.72 -31.69
N THR A 35 -5.91 25.63 -32.43
CA THR A 35 -4.86 24.60 -32.24
C THR A 35 -3.56 25.12 -32.84
N ILE A 36 -2.53 25.27 -32.03
CA ILE A 36 -1.19 25.75 -32.45
C ILE A 36 -0.33 24.58 -32.92
N THR A 37 -0.44 23.42 -32.30
CA THR A 37 0.34 22.24 -32.66
C THR A 37 -0.40 20.97 -32.29
N LYS A 38 -0.05 19.87 -32.98
CA LYS A 38 -0.55 18.55 -32.65
C LYS A 38 0.32 17.92 -31.57
N ILE A 39 -0.30 17.44 -30.51
CA ILE A 39 0.41 16.71 -29.47
C ILE A 39 0.82 15.34 -30.00
N GLN A 40 2.10 15.02 -29.90
CA GLN A 40 2.63 13.71 -30.29
C GLN A 40 2.07 12.62 -29.38
N PRO A 41 1.67 11.45 -29.93
CA PRO A 41 1.18 10.33 -29.09
C PRO A 41 2.15 9.89 -28.01
N THR A 42 3.45 10.05 -28.24
CA THR A 42 4.51 9.73 -27.28
C THR A 42 4.62 10.70 -26.11
N MET A 43 3.89 11.81 -26.12
CA MET A 43 3.80 12.73 -24.98
C MET A 43 2.79 12.27 -23.92
N TYR A 44 1.97 11.30 -24.24
CA TYR A 44 1.05 10.70 -23.29
C TYR A 44 1.71 9.47 -22.66
N GLY A 45 1.66 9.37 -21.37
CA GLY A 45 2.18 8.24 -20.62
C GLY A 45 1.50 8.14 -19.27
N VAL A 46 1.68 7.00 -18.65
CA VAL A 46 1.26 6.74 -17.28
C VAL A 46 2.49 6.36 -16.50
N PHE A 47 2.74 7.06 -15.41
CA PHE A 47 3.68 6.60 -14.41
C PHE A 47 2.99 5.55 -13.56
N PHE A 48 3.61 4.39 -13.45
CA PHE A 48 3.14 3.32 -12.59
C PHE A 48 4.23 2.93 -11.61
N GLU A 49 3.88 2.92 -10.33
CA GLU A 49 4.74 2.44 -9.26
C GLU A 49 3.89 1.63 -8.29
N ASP A 50 4.38 0.47 -7.88
CA ASP A 50 3.68 -0.39 -6.94
C ASP A 50 3.89 0.05 -5.49
N ILE A 51 3.33 1.20 -5.16
CA ILE A 51 3.30 1.71 -3.80
C ILE A 51 2.01 1.23 -3.10
N ASN A 52 2.13 0.77 -1.86
CA ASN A 52 0.98 0.34 -1.04
C ASN A 52 0.11 -0.75 -1.70
N PHE A 53 0.73 -1.68 -2.43
CA PHE A 53 0.04 -2.76 -3.13
C PHE A 53 -0.93 -2.25 -4.21
N ALA A 54 -0.52 -1.25 -4.97
CA ALA A 54 -1.33 -0.71 -6.07
C ALA A 54 -1.50 -1.70 -7.23
N ALA A 55 -0.56 -2.61 -7.42
CA ALA A 55 -0.66 -3.69 -8.38
C ALA A 55 -1.46 -4.88 -7.84
N ASP A 56 -0.91 -5.62 -6.89
CA ASP A 56 -1.59 -6.74 -6.22
C ASP A 56 -2.63 -6.19 -5.23
N GLY A 57 -3.88 -6.61 -5.35
CA GLY A 57 -4.99 -6.10 -4.55
C GLY A 57 -5.56 -4.75 -5.03
N GLY A 58 -4.95 -4.15 -6.07
CA GLY A 58 -5.40 -2.93 -6.73
C GLY A 58 -5.78 -3.19 -8.19
N LEU A 59 -4.87 -2.92 -9.14
CA LEU A 59 -5.10 -3.16 -10.57
C LEU A 59 -5.24 -4.65 -10.89
N TYR A 60 -4.50 -5.50 -10.21
CA TYR A 60 -4.61 -6.94 -10.29
C TYR A 60 -5.55 -7.44 -9.18
N ALA A 61 -6.60 -8.14 -9.57
CA ALA A 61 -7.67 -8.58 -8.67
C ALA A 61 -7.26 -9.79 -7.79
N GLU A 62 -6.07 -9.73 -7.21
CA GLU A 62 -5.60 -10.71 -6.24
C GLU A 62 -6.14 -10.36 -4.85
N MET A 63 -6.66 -11.35 -4.16
CA MET A 63 -7.24 -11.18 -2.83
C MET A 63 -6.34 -11.75 -1.73
N VAL A 64 -5.41 -12.64 -2.08
CA VAL A 64 -4.50 -13.29 -1.14
C VAL A 64 -3.19 -12.51 -1.09
N LYS A 65 -2.97 -11.78 -0.01
CA LYS A 65 -1.74 -11.04 0.23
C LYS A 65 -0.56 -11.99 0.40
N ASN A 66 0.57 -11.67 -0.24
CA ASN A 66 1.78 -12.51 -0.21
C ASN A 66 1.50 -13.98 -0.60
N ARG A 67 0.74 -14.16 -1.68
CA ARG A 67 0.31 -15.49 -2.17
C ARG A 67 1.45 -16.43 -2.54
N SER A 68 2.61 -15.86 -2.88
CA SER A 68 3.81 -16.58 -3.30
C SER A 68 4.89 -16.64 -2.22
N PHE A 69 4.66 -16.06 -1.05
CA PHE A 69 5.59 -16.00 0.08
C PHE A 69 6.93 -15.30 -0.24
N GLU A 70 6.91 -14.36 -1.21
CA GLU A 70 8.11 -13.66 -1.69
C GLU A 70 8.33 -12.29 -1.02
N PHE A 71 7.46 -11.87 -0.10
CA PHE A 71 7.66 -10.62 0.62
C PHE A 71 8.88 -10.72 1.54
N ASP A 72 9.57 -9.59 1.75
CA ASP A 72 10.79 -9.49 2.56
C ASP A 72 10.60 -10.02 3.99
N THR A 73 9.42 -9.80 4.56
CA THR A 73 9.03 -10.42 5.82
C THR A 73 8.33 -11.73 5.54
N PRO A 74 8.94 -12.88 5.89
CA PRO A 74 8.30 -14.17 5.75
C PRO A 74 6.92 -14.24 6.40
N LEU A 75 5.96 -14.84 5.72
CA LEU A 75 4.56 -14.92 6.17
C LEU A 75 3.88 -13.58 6.44
N MET A 76 4.40 -12.47 5.92
CA MET A 76 3.68 -11.20 5.95
C MET A 76 2.29 -11.37 5.30
N GLY A 77 1.24 -10.96 6.01
CA GLY A 77 -0.13 -11.17 5.55
C GLY A 77 -0.75 -12.51 5.93
N TRP A 78 0.02 -13.39 6.59
CA TRP A 78 -0.43 -14.68 7.06
C TRP A 78 -0.31 -14.78 8.58
N ALA A 79 -1.39 -15.11 9.24
CA ALA A 79 -1.43 -15.34 10.68
C ALA A 79 -1.51 -16.84 10.99
N GLN A 80 -0.96 -17.22 12.13
CA GLN A 80 -1.01 -18.55 12.70
C GLN A 80 -1.66 -18.43 14.09
N PRO A 81 -3.00 -18.39 14.18
CA PRO A 81 -3.68 -18.09 15.44
C PRO A 81 -3.46 -19.15 16.52
N ASN A 82 -3.20 -20.40 16.13
CA ASN A 82 -2.94 -21.50 17.04
C ASN A 82 -1.44 -21.66 17.39
N SER A 83 -0.59 -20.76 16.90
CA SER A 83 0.80 -20.68 17.28
C SER A 83 0.95 -19.75 18.50
N ASP A 84 0.85 -20.29 19.69
CA ASP A 84 1.14 -19.52 20.90
C ASP A 84 2.65 -19.29 21.00
N ARG A 85 3.09 -18.09 20.64
CA ARG A 85 4.52 -17.71 20.68
C ARG A 85 5.11 -17.74 22.09
N HIS A 86 4.27 -17.82 23.12
CA HIS A 86 4.66 -17.76 24.52
C HIS A 86 4.49 -19.10 25.22
N SER A 87 3.86 -20.08 24.61
CA SER A 87 3.71 -21.42 25.13
C SER A 87 4.67 -22.38 24.43
N PHE A 88 5.70 -22.81 25.10
CA PHE A 88 6.57 -23.92 24.66
C PHE A 88 5.84 -25.26 24.64
N ASN A 89 4.60 -25.32 25.06
CA ASN A 89 3.78 -26.52 25.15
C ASN A 89 2.66 -26.50 24.11
N LYS A 90 2.83 -27.32 23.07
CA LYS A 90 1.81 -27.80 22.13
C LYS A 90 1.27 -26.77 21.13
N GLN A 91 2.10 -26.39 20.20
CA GLN A 91 1.59 -25.93 18.91
C GLN A 91 1.11 -27.16 18.12
N SER A 92 -0.16 -27.16 17.70
CA SER A 92 -0.73 -28.20 16.82
C SER A 92 -0.03 -28.26 15.46
N GLY A 93 0.72 -27.22 15.11
CA GLY A 93 1.54 -27.14 13.92
C GLY A 93 2.34 -25.85 13.84
N ILE A 94 3.11 -25.74 12.78
CA ILE A 94 3.88 -24.53 12.47
C ILE A 94 3.94 -24.34 10.95
N ALA A 95 3.75 -23.12 10.48
CA ALA A 95 4.02 -22.71 9.11
C ALA A 95 5.31 -21.91 9.03
N THR A 96 6.15 -22.23 8.08
CA THR A 96 7.45 -21.57 7.82
C THR A 96 7.66 -21.37 6.33
N THR A 97 8.31 -20.30 5.94
CA THR A 97 8.72 -20.10 4.55
C THR A 97 10.04 -20.83 4.28
N ILE A 98 10.07 -21.60 3.21
CA ILE A 98 11.24 -22.33 2.72
C ILE A 98 11.62 -21.77 1.36
N LYS A 99 12.92 -21.56 1.14
CA LYS A 99 13.46 -21.09 -0.14
C LYS A 99 14.13 -22.25 -0.89
N VAL A 100 13.70 -22.46 -2.14
CA VAL A 100 14.27 -23.45 -3.05
C VAL A 100 15.19 -22.74 -4.03
N LYS A 101 16.46 -23.10 -4.03
CA LYS A 101 17.50 -22.43 -4.83
C LYS A 101 17.32 -22.61 -6.35
N GLU A 102 16.70 -23.70 -6.75
CA GLU A 102 16.52 -24.10 -8.15
C GLU A 102 15.46 -23.27 -8.86
N ASN A 103 14.49 -22.74 -8.14
CA ASN A 103 13.45 -21.86 -8.69
C ASN A 103 13.86 -20.39 -8.52
N LYS A 104 14.34 -19.78 -9.61
CA LYS A 104 14.79 -18.39 -9.59
C LYS A 104 13.66 -17.37 -9.59
N THR A 105 12.50 -17.72 -10.12
CA THR A 105 11.36 -16.79 -10.31
C THR A 105 10.45 -16.75 -9.11
N ASN A 106 10.19 -17.90 -8.50
CA ASN A 106 9.33 -18.02 -7.33
C ASN A 106 9.93 -19.07 -6.38
N PRO A 107 11.01 -18.71 -5.68
CA PRO A 107 11.78 -19.67 -4.89
C PRO A 107 11.12 -20.07 -3.58
N ASN A 108 10.16 -19.31 -3.08
CA ASN A 108 9.61 -19.53 -1.75
C ASN A 108 8.34 -20.38 -1.80
N PHE A 109 8.15 -21.21 -0.78
CA PHE A 109 6.89 -21.87 -0.50
C PHE A 109 6.66 -21.95 1.02
N CYS A 110 5.42 -22.08 1.41
CA CYS A 110 5.07 -22.31 2.80
C CYS A 110 5.07 -23.79 3.12
N ARG A 111 5.90 -24.21 4.08
CA ARG A 111 5.87 -25.55 4.66
C ARG A 111 5.08 -25.51 5.94
N VAL A 112 4.05 -26.37 6.02
CA VAL A 112 3.24 -26.57 7.21
C VAL A 112 3.60 -27.93 7.81
N LEU A 113 3.98 -27.93 9.07
CA LEU A 113 4.17 -29.13 9.88
C LEU A 113 3.00 -29.23 10.85
N ILE A 114 2.33 -30.37 10.85
CA ILE A 114 1.20 -30.66 11.76
C ILE A 114 1.70 -31.64 12.79
N ASN A 115 1.56 -31.30 14.07
CA ASN A 115 2.14 -32.04 15.17
C ASN A 115 1.12 -32.93 15.90
N ASP A 116 -0.17 -32.66 15.73
CA ASP A 116 -1.25 -33.43 16.36
C ASP A 116 -2.51 -33.43 15.48
N ASP A 117 -3.54 -34.12 15.93
CA ASP A 117 -4.82 -34.31 15.25
C ASP A 117 -5.84 -33.17 15.47
N LYS A 118 -5.47 -32.14 16.24
CA LYS A 118 -6.35 -31.01 16.55
C LYS A 118 -6.54 -30.05 15.37
N GLY A 119 -5.73 -30.26 14.34
CA GLY A 119 -5.73 -29.40 13.18
C GLY A 119 -4.85 -28.14 13.37
N PHE A 120 -4.48 -27.58 12.25
CA PHE A 120 -3.68 -26.34 12.19
C PHE A 120 -4.24 -25.45 11.09
N GLU A 121 -4.30 -24.16 11.32
CA GLU A 121 -4.77 -23.20 10.37
C GLU A 121 -3.78 -22.07 10.14
N ILE A 122 -3.79 -21.55 8.92
CA ILE A 122 -3.17 -20.27 8.54
C ILE A 122 -4.24 -19.36 7.96
N ILE A 123 -4.24 -18.12 8.36
CA ILE A 123 -5.23 -17.13 7.94
C ILE A 123 -4.57 -16.04 7.14
N ASN A 124 -5.11 -15.73 5.96
CA ASN A 124 -4.64 -14.60 5.17
C ASN A 124 -5.48 -13.35 5.46
N GLU A 125 -4.82 -12.23 5.72
CA GLU A 125 -5.49 -10.97 6.04
C GLU A 125 -6.05 -10.23 4.79
N GLY A 126 -5.64 -10.66 3.59
CA GLY A 126 -5.94 -9.95 2.35
C GLY A 126 -5.27 -8.59 2.26
N PHE A 127 -5.81 -7.73 1.40
CA PHE A 127 -5.37 -6.34 1.24
C PHE A 127 -6.33 -5.41 1.98
N ARG A 128 -6.13 -5.24 3.30
CA ARG A 128 -7.07 -4.57 4.24
C ARG A 128 -8.40 -5.32 4.36
N GLY A 129 -8.34 -6.65 4.42
CA GLY A 129 -9.45 -7.57 4.31
C GLY A 129 -9.68 -8.07 2.88
N MET A 130 -10.58 -9.03 2.73
CA MET A 130 -11.03 -9.55 1.44
C MET A 130 -12.43 -9.01 1.17
N GLY A 131 -12.57 -8.17 0.15
CA GLY A 131 -13.87 -7.60 -0.24
C GLY A 131 -14.77 -8.65 -0.88
N ILE A 132 -15.84 -9.04 -0.19
CA ILE A 132 -16.82 -10.00 -0.69
C ILE A 132 -18.09 -9.26 -1.11
N LYS A 133 -18.50 -9.49 -2.35
CA LYS A 133 -19.74 -8.93 -2.91
C LYS A 133 -20.77 -10.02 -3.08
N LYS A 134 -22.01 -9.73 -2.69
CA LYS A 134 -23.15 -10.64 -2.88
C LYS A 134 -23.28 -11.03 -4.36
N ASP A 135 -23.52 -12.30 -4.61
CA ASP A 135 -23.74 -12.89 -5.94
C ASP A 135 -22.54 -12.82 -6.90
N ALA A 136 -21.36 -12.39 -6.43
CA ALA A 136 -20.14 -12.47 -7.20
C ALA A 136 -19.52 -13.88 -7.13
N LYS A 137 -18.86 -14.28 -8.23
CA LYS A 137 -18.11 -15.55 -8.28
C LYS A 137 -16.66 -15.28 -7.94
N TYR A 138 -16.10 -16.13 -7.11
CA TYR A 138 -14.70 -16.10 -6.70
C TYR A 138 -14.05 -17.45 -7.05
N ASN A 139 -12.82 -17.39 -7.55
CA ASN A 139 -12.05 -18.58 -7.86
C ASN A 139 -10.84 -18.61 -6.91
N LEU A 140 -10.65 -19.74 -6.25
CA LEU A 140 -9.47 -20.01 -5.44
C LEU A 140 -8.71 -21.17 -6.07
N SER A 141 -7.42 -21.00 -6.28
CA SER A 141 -6.51 -22.07 -6.68
C SER A 141 -5.36 -22.17 -5.69
N LEU A 142 -4.99 -23.41 -5.35
CA LEU A 142 -3.92 -23.71 -4.42
C LEU A 142 -3.07 -24.85 -5.01
N LYS A 143 -1.74 -24.68 -4.95
CA LYS A 143 -0.81 -25.77 -5.21
C LYS A 143 -0.28 -26.28 -3.87
N ALA A 144 -0.52 -27.54 -3.59
CA ALA A 144 -0.05 -28.20 -2.39
C ALA A 144 0.60 -29.55 -2.73
N ALA A 145 1.54 -29.96 -1.92
CA ALA A 145 2.14 -31.29 -1.96
C ALA A 145 2.24 -31.85 -0.54
N ASN A 146 2.00 -33.12 -0.38
CA ASN A 146 2.27 -33.85 0.86
C ASN A 146 3.38 -34.88 0.60
N PRO A 147 4.64 -34.54 0.94
CA PRO A 147 5.75 -35.46 0.69
C PRO A 147 5.80 -36.69 1.63
N SER A 148 4.97 -36.67 2.68
CA SER A 148 5.01 -37.71 3.73
C SER A 148 3.85 -38.71 3.68
N GLY A 149 2.93 -38.58 2.72
CA GLY A 149 1.75 -39.44 2.67
C GLY A 149 1.18 -39.63 1.30
#